data_fb7c6059bf4dd6ed9038de3e18bc11a2
#
_entry.id   fb7c6059bf4dd6ed9038de3e18bc11a2
#
_cell.length_a   1.000
_cell.length_b   1.000
_cell.length_c   1.000
_cell.angle_alpha   90.00
_cell.angle_beta   90.00
_cell.angle_gamma   90.00
#
_symmetry.space_group_name_H-M   'P 1'
#
loop_
_entity.id
_entity.type
_entity.pdbx_description
1 polymer ?
#
loop_
_entity_poly.entity_id
_entity_poly.type
_entity_poly.pdbx_seq_one_letter_code
_entity_poly.pdbx_strand_id
1 'polypeptide(L)'
;PVARACNGTCGRHTHNSSRETQSPKLTETTHRRVFLFSSESVNEGHPDKLADQVSDAVLDACLKQDPYSKVACETATKDNMVMVFGEITTEAKLDYDKIVRAQVREIGFDSFKDDLASVDSKGLSCDSCEVLVRINKQSPDIAGGVHVGKDEMDVGAGDQGIMFGYA
;
A
#
# COMPACT_ATOMS: atom_id res chain seq x y z
N PRO A 1 -11.83 7.15 10.04
CA PRO A 1 -13.17 6.94 10.55
C PRO A 1 -13.39 5.46 10.86
N VAL A 2 -13.64 5.18 12.14
CA VAL A 2 -13.90 3.81 12.59
C VAL A 2 -15.30 3.42 12.11
N ALA A 3 -15.40 2.41 11.25
CA ALA A 3 -16.67 1.84 10.85
C ALA A 3 -17.23 1.00 12.01
N ARG A 4 -18.39 1.40 12.57
CA ARG A 4 -19.14 0.61 13.55
C ARG A 4 -19.90 -0.50 12.81
N ALA A 5 -19.67 -1.74 13.21
CA ALA A 5 -20.50 -2.86 12.78
C ALA A 5 -21.91 -2.73 13.35
N CYS A 6 -22.92 -2.78 12.48
CA CYS A 6 -24.33 -2.76 12.89
C CYS A 6 -24.75 -4.13 13.40
N ASN A 7 -25.19 -4.20 14.67
CA ASN A 7 -25.88 -5.36 15.22
C ASN A 7 -27.32 -5.38 14.72
N GLY A 8 -27.62 -6.23 13.74
CA GLY A 8 -28.98 -6.53 13.32
C GLY A 8 -29.61 -7.60 14.21
N THR A 9 -30.49 -7.21 15.09
CA THR A 9 -31.37 -8.14 15.81
C THR A 9 -32.55 -8.54 14.92
N CYS A 10 -32.57 -9.79 14.49
CA CYS A 10 -33.72 -10.37 13.79
C CYS A 10 -34.78 -10.83 14.78
N GLY A 11 -35.98 -10.26 14.65
CA GLY A 11 -37.12 -10.55 15.51
C GLY A 11 -37.69 -11.97 15.36
N ARG A 12 -38.09 -12.54 16.46
CA ARG A 12 -38.75 -13.84 16.56
C ARG A 12 -40.24 -13.69 16.33
N HIS A 13 -40.80 -14.34 15.33
CA HIS A 13 -42.24 -14.64 15.26
C HIS A 13 -42.54 -16.00 15.90
N THR A 14 -43.39 -16.00 16.90
CA THR A 14 -43.88 -17.22 17.53
C THR A 14 -45.21 -17.65 16.85
N HIS A 15 -45.25 -18.84 16.29
CA HIS A 15 -46.49 -19.56 16.03
C HIS A 15 -46.60 -20.81 16.92
N ASN A 16 -47.70 -20.88 17.65
CA ASN A 16 -48.04 -21.92 18.56
C ASN A 16 -48.92 -22.96 17.83
N SER A 17 -48.60 -24.23 17.85
CA SER A 17 -49.56 -25.31 17.70
C SER A 17 -48.96 -26.70 17.98
N SER A 18 -49.65 -27.38 18.92
CA SER A 18 -49.90 -28.81 19.13
C SER A 18 -48.74 -29.77 19.43
N ARG A 19 -48.94 -30.40 20.57
CA ARG A 19 -48.11 -31.41 21.23
C ARG A 19 -47.97 -32.71 20.42
N GLU A 20 -46.77 -33.13 20.22
CA GLU A 20 -46.37 -34.53 20.10
C GLU A 20 -45.19 -34.79 21.02
N THR A 21 -45.36 -35.82 21.87
CA THR A 21 -44.31 -36.31 22.79
C THR A 21 -43.26 -37.08 21.99
N GLN A 22 -42.13 -36.41 21.68
CA GLN A 22 -40.93 -37.06 21.18
C GLN A 22 -39.83 -36.96 22.23
N SER A 23 -39.15 -38.09 22.42
CA SER A 23 -37.94 -38.27 23.24
C SER A 23 -36.94 -37.16 22.99
N PRO A 24 -36.16 -36.73 24.00
CA PRO A 24 -35.16 -35.69 23.79
C PRO A 24 -34.07 -36.21 22.89
N LYS A 25 -34.07 -35.78 21.61
CA LYS A 25 -32.88 -35.85 20.79
C LYS A 25 -31.88 -34.89 21.40
N LEU A 26 -30.68 -35.44 21.74
CA LEU A 26 -29.52 -34.58 22.04
C LEU A 26 -29.38 -33.57 20.92
N THR A 27 -29.77 -32.34 21.20
CA THR A 27 -29.47 -31.21 20.33
C THR A 27 -27.96 -30.97 20.47
N GLU A 28 -27.22 -31.31 19.44
CA GLU A 28 -25.86 -30.77 19.25
C GLU A 28 -25.98 -29.25 19.29
N THR A 29 -25.59 -28.67 20.42
CA THR A 29 -25.39 -27.24 20.54
C THR A 29 -24.19 -26.91 19.63
N THR A 30 -24.47 -26.56 18.40
CA THR A 30 -23.47 -25.94 17.53
C THR A 30 -23.02 -24.64 18.19
N HIS A 31 -21.94 -24.71 18.95
CA HIS A 31 -21.29 -23.53 19.48
C HIS A 31 -20.81 -22.70 18.30
N ARG A 32 -21.60 -21.72 17.93
CA ARG A 32 -21.24 -20.73 16.92
C ARG A 32 -20.00 -20.01 17.44
N ARG A 33 -18.84 -20.36 16.91
CA ARG A 33 -17.62 -19.66 17.25
C ARG A 33 -17.73 -18.24 16.68
N VAL A 34 -17.74 -17.26 17.57
CA VAL A 34 -17.71 -15.85 17.21
C VAL A 34 -16.28 -15.37 17.39
N PHE A 35 -15.75 -14.68 16.40
CA PHE A 35 -14.45 -14.03 16.48
C PHE A 35 -14.63 -12.54 16.16
N LEU A 36 -13.75 -11.73 16.72
CA LEU A 36 -13.69 -10.31 16.39
C LEU A 36 -12.79 -10.15 15.17
N PHE A 37 -13.29 -9.37 14.21
CA PHE A 37 -12.54 -8.96 13.03
C PHE A 37 -12.51 -7.44 12.99
N SER A 38 -11.37 -6.87 12.68
CA SER A 38 -11.21 -5.45 12.44
C SER A 38 -10.44 -5.21 11.14
N SER A 39 -10.79 -4.15 10.46
CA SER A 39 -10.04 -3.65 9.31
C SER A 39 -9.72 -2.18 9.55
N GLU A 40 -8.59 -1.75 9.01
CA GLU A 40 -8.11 -0.38 9.10
C GLU A 40 -7.82 0.15 7.70
N SER A 41 -8.12 1.40 7.49
CA SER A 41 -7.79 2.10 6.26
C SER A 41 -7.27 3.49 6.61
N VAL A 42 -6.23 3.92 5.94
CA VAL A 42 -5.64 5.25 6.05
C VAL A 42 -5.84 6.01 4.74
N ASN A 43 -5.76 7.33 4.79
CA ASN A 43 -5.83 8.17 3.59
C ASN A 43 -4.50 8.21 2.84
N GLU A 44 -4.52 8.80 1.65
CA GLU A 44 -3.36 8.91 0.76
C GLU A 44 -2.20 9.75 1.33
N GLY A 45 -2.50 10.68 2.23
CA GLY A 45 -1.49 11.49 2.93
C GLY A 45 -0.84 10.80 4.14
N HIS A 46 -1.24 9.57 4.47
CA HIS A 46 -0.57 8.80 5.50
C HIS A 46 0.88 8.52 5.10
N PRO A 47 1.87 8.61 6.02
CA PRO A 47 3.29 8.42 5.68
C PRO A 47 3.58 7.14 4.90
N ASP A 48 3.00 6.01 5.28
CA ASP A 48 3.20 4.73 4.58
C ASP A 48 2.63 4.78 3.16
N LYS A 49 1.45 5.38 2.98
CA LYS A 49 0.82 5.52 1.66
C LYS A 49 1.51 6.55 0.78
N LEU A 50 2.03 7.60 1.38
CA LEU A 50 2.89 8.55 0.67
C LEU A 50 4.16 7.85 0.16
N ALA A 51 4.80 7.04 1.00
CA ALA A 51 5.98 6.27 0.61
C ALA A 51 5.68 5.32 -0.55
N ASP A 52 4.57 4.57 -0.49
CA ASP A 52 4.10 3.71 -1.58
C ASP A 52 3.93 4.49 -2.88
N GLN A 53 3.20 5.62 -2.83
CA GLN A 53 2.91 6.44 -4.02
C GLN A 53 4.17 7.06 -4.64
N VAL A 54 5.14 7.46 -3.82
CA VAL A 54 6.43 7.97 -4.32
C VAL A 54 7.22 6.84 -5.00
N SER A 55 7.26 5.65 -4.41
CA SER A 55 7.93 4.50 -5.01
C SER A 55 7.28 4.11 -6.34
N ASP A 56 5.95 4.12 -6.41
CA ASP A 56 5.18 3.88 -7.64
C ASP A 56 5.44 4.94 -8.71
N ALA A 57 5.53 6.21 -8.33
CA ALA A 57 5.84 7.30 -9.26
C ALA A 57 7.25 7.15 -9.88
N VAL A 58 8.21 6.66 -9.10
CA VAL A 58 9.56 6.33 -9.63
C VAL A 58 9.48 5.15 -10.60
N LEU A 59 8.74 4.10 -10.26
CA LEU A 59 8.52 2.95 -11.15
C LEU A 59 7.89 3.38 -12.48
N ASP A 60 6.82 4.15 -12.42
CA ASP A 60 6.11 4.65 -13.60
C ASP A 60 7.01 5.51 -14.48
N ALA A 61 7.82 6.38 -13.87
CA ALA A 61 8.77 7.21 -14.60
C ALA A 61 9.87 6.38 -15.30
N CYS A 62 10.30 5.27 -14.70
CA CYS A 62 11.22 4.32 -15.32
C CYS A 62 10.54 3.65 -16.52
N LEU A 63 9.41 2.99 -16.31
CA LEU A 63 8.72 2.19 -17.31
C LEU A 63 8.23 3.00 -18.51
N LYS A 64 7.92 4.28 -18.30
CA LYS A 64 7.55 5.21 -19.37
C LYS A 64 8.65 5.43 -20.40
N GLN A 65 9.92 5.36 -19.99
CA GLN A 65 11.08 5.58 -20.85
C GLN A 65 11.77 4.28 -21.25
N ASP A 66 11.76 3.30 -20.36
CA ASP A 66 12.39 1.99 -20.53
C ASP A 66 11.49 0.90 -19.95
N PRO A 67 10.68 0.23 -20.80
CA PRO A 67 9.77 -0.84 -20.37
C PRO A 67 10.47 -2.05 -19.72
N TYR A 68 11.77 -2.19 -19.93
CA TYR A 68 12.56 -3.29 -19.37
C TYR A 68 13.29 -2.93 -18.07
N SER A 69 13.02 -1.76 -17.52
CA SER A 69 13.58 -1.34 -16.24
C SER A 69 13.34 -2.37 -15.13
N LYS A 70 14.34 -2.57 -14.29
CA LYS A 70 14.26 -3.35 -13.06
C LYS A 70 14.34 -2.37 -11.90
N VAL A 71 13.25 -2.26 -11.18
CA VAL A 71 13.06 -1.19 -10.19
C VAL A 71 12.76 -1.80 -8.82
N ALA A 72 13.68 -1.62 -7.89
CA ALA A 72 13.48 -1.85 -6.48
C ALA A 72 13.71 -0.51 -5.78
N CYS A 73 12.66 0.29 -5.69
CA CYS A 73 12.69 1.61 -5.09
C CYS A 73 11.87 1.61 -3.80
N GLU A 74 12.56 1.85 -2.70
CA GLU A 74 11.96 2.05 -1.39
C GLU A 74 11.90 3.54 -1.07
N THR A 75 10.92 3.91 -0.27
CA THR A 75 10.76 5.29 0.19
C THR A 75 10.56 5.33 1.69
N ALA A 76 11.18 6.30 2.33
CA ALA A 76 10.94 6.63 3.72
C ALA A 76 10.65 8.13 3.85
N THR A 77 9.75 8.47 4.76
CA THR A 77 9.41 9.87 5.04
C THR A 77 9.42 10.15 6.54
N LYS A 78 9.88 11.33 6.89
CA LYS A 78 9.85 11.84 8.27
C LYS A 78 9.86 13.36 8.26
N ASP A 79 8.89 13.97 8.92
CA ASP A 79 8.74 15.42 8.99
C ASP A 79 8.73 16.05 7.58
N ASN A 80 9.63 16.97 7.28
CA ASN A 80 9.76 17.59 5.96
C ASN A 80 10.86 16.94 5.10
N MET A 81 11.00 15.60 5.20
CA MET A 81 12.01 14.84 4.44
C MET A 81 11.38 13.65 3.75
N VAL A 82 11.77 13.41 2.51
CA VAL A 82 11.47 12.20 1.75
C VAL A 82 12.77 11.62 1.22
N MET A 83 13.02 10.37 1.55
CA MET A 83 14.19 9.63 1.05
C MET A 83 13.74 8.51 0.12
N VAL A 84 14.33 8.46 -1.07
CA VAL A 84 14.21 7.34 -2.01
C VAL A 84 15.53 6.60 -2.07
N PHE A 85 15.48 5.28 -1.96
CA PHE A 85 16.67 4.44 -1.92
C PHE A 85 16.39 3.07 -2.51
N GLY A 86 17.44 2.34 -2.81
CA GLY A 86 17.32 1.00 -3.37
C GLY A 86 18.15 0.81 -4.63
N GLU A 87 17.70 -0.09 -5.48
CA GLU A 87 18.45 -0.53 -6.65
C GLU A 87 17.61 -0.46 -7.91
N ILE A 88 18.08 0.30 -8.90
CA ILE A 88 17.38 0.47 -10.17
C ILE A 88 18.35 0.22 -11.32
N THR A 89 17.96 -0.67 -12.23
CA THR A 89 18.64 -0.87 -13.50
C THR A 89 17.72 -0.43 -14.63
N THR A 90 18.06 0.68 -15.27
CA THR A 90 17.25 1.29 -16.33
C THR A 90 18.14 2.11 -17.28
N GLU A 91 17.69 2.26 -18.52
CA GLU A 91 18.24 3.23 -19.48
C GLU A 91 17.54 4.59 -19.38
N ALA A 92 16.47 4.70 -18.59
CA ALA A 92 15.74 5.93 -18.36
C ALA A 92 16.61 6.98 -17.65
N LYS A 93 16.43 8.23 -18.04
CA LYS A 93 17.07 9.39 -17.38
C LYS A 93 16.06 10.08 -16.50
N LEU A 94 16.17 9.88 -15.20
CA LEU A 94 15.23 10.36 -14.21
C LEU A 94 15.81 11.51 -13.37
N ASP A 95 14.95 12.45 -13.07
CA ASP A 95 15.19 13.48 -12.06
C ASP A 95 14.33 13.13 -10.84
N TYR A 96 14.91 12.35 -9.93
CA TYR A 96 14.22 11.84 -8.75
C TYR A 96 13.66 12.95 -7.87
N ASP A 97 14.38 14.07 -7.71
CA ASP A 97 13.88 15.20 -6.93
C ASP A 97 12.57 15.74 -7.51
N LYS A 98 12.49 15.92 -8.81
CA LYS A 98 11.26 16.39 -9.46
C LYS A 98 10.13 15.38 -9.36
N ILE A 99 10.40 14.10 -9.49
CA ILE A 99 9.39 13.03 -9.38
C ILE A 99 8.80 13.05 -7.98
N VAL A 100 9.65 13.03 -6.95
CA VAL A 100 9.23 13.06 -5.54
C VAL A 100 8.38 14.29 -5.25
N ARG A 101 8.85 15.49 -5.63
CA ARG A 101 8.10 16.73 -5.38
C ARG A 101 6.77 16.78 -6.12
N ALA A 102 6.73 16.27 -7.35
CA ALA A 102 5.48 16.19 -8.11
C ALA A 102 4.47 15.28 -7.42
N GLN A 103 4.89 14.11 -6.94
CA GLN A 103 4.02 13.18 -6.24
C GLN A 103 3.56 13.73 -4.88
N VAL A 104 4.45 14.33 -4.12
CA VAL A 104 4.11 14.99 -2.85
C VAL A 104 3.07 16.10 -3.05
N ARG A 105 3.19 16.87 -4.15
CA ARG A 105 2.20 17.89 -4.52
C ARG A 105 0.86 17.28 -4.92
N GLU A 106 0.86 16.21 -5.70
CA GLU A 106 -0.36 15.53 -6.16
C GLU A 106 -1.17 14.96 -4.99
N ILE A 107 -0.50 14.44 -3.97
CA ILE A 107 -1.13 13.97 -2.72
C ILE A 107 -1.79 15.12 -1.95
N GLY A 108 -1.38 16.37 -2.19
CA GLY A 108 -1.96 17.56 -1.56
C GLY A 108 -1.04 18.27 -0.58
N PHE A 109 0.23 17.88 -0.47
CA PHE A 109 1.24 18.58 0.31
C PHE A 109 1.90 19.71 -0.52
N ASP A 110 1.07 20.52 -1.14
CA ASP A 110 1.52 21.70 -1.85
C ASP A 110 1.85 22.84 -0.87
N SER A 111 2.54 23.85 -1.38
CA SER A 111 2.87 25.04 -0.58
C SER A 111 1.59 25.79 -0.28
N PHE A 112 1.17 25.78 0.96
CA PHE A 112 0.00 26.55 1.40
C PHE A 112 0.17 28.03 1.06
N LYS A 113 -0.69 28.51 0.22
CA LYS A 113 -0.92 29.93 0.10
C LYS A 113 -1.69 30.38 1.34
N ASP A 114 -0.95 30.85 2.28
CA ASP A 114 -1.17 31.81 3.37
C ASP A 114 -2.42 31.75 4.26
N ASP A 115 -3.54 31.11 3.95
CA ASP A 115 -4.75 31.32 4.73
C ASP A 115 -5.27 30.12 5.54
N LEU A 116 -4.71 28.93 5.39
CA LEU A 116 -5.06 27.77 6.19
C LEU A 116 -3.87 27.18 6.99
N ALA A 117 -2.87 27.98 7.19
CA ALA A 117 -1.59 27.59 7.83
C ALA A 117 -1.71 27.16 9.29
N SER A 118 -2.90 27.06 9.83
CA SER A 118 -3.03 26.86 11.27
C SER A 118 -3.35 25.45 11.69
N VAL A 119 -3.71 24.52 10.78
CA VAL A 119 -4.27 23.30 11.30
C VAL A 119 -3.35 22.12 11.29
N ASP A 120 -2.49 21.83 10.35
CA ASP A 120 -1.64 20.62 10.49
C ASP A 120 -0.54 20.45 9.43
N SER A 121 -0.03 21.49 8.87
CA SER A 121 1.16 21.42 8.00
C SER A 121 2.48 21.20 8.77
N LYS A 122 2.40 20.54 9.89
CA LYS A 122 3.60 20.17 10.63
C LYS A 122 4.32 19.07 9.89
N GLY A 123 4.97 19.43 8.84
CA GLY A 123 5.88 18.49 8.37
C GLY A 123 6.20 18.61 6.90
N LEU A 124 5.39 18.15 5.98
CA LEU A 124 5.80 17.96 4.60
C LEU A 124 5.28 19.06 3.65
N SER A 125 6.17 19.62 2.84
CA SER A 125 5.81 20.54 1.74
C SER A 125 6.59 20.16 0.49
N CYS A 126 5.93 20.06 -0.65
CA CYS A 126 6.56 19.71 -1.92
C CYS A 126 7.66 20.69 -2.35
N ASP A 127 7.59 21.96 -1.92
CA ASP A 127 8.57 22.98 -2.31
C ASP A 127 9.78 23.02 -1.39
N SER A 128 9.58 22.76 -0.09
CA SER A 128 10.64 22.91 0.92
C SER A 128 11.18 21.60 1.48
N CYS A 129 10.59 20.47 1.14
CA CYS A 129 11.06 19.19 1.69
C CYS A 129 12.49 18.89 1.25
N GLU A 130 13.22 18.24 2.15
CA GLU A 130 14.51 17.65 1.83
C GLU A 130 14.28 16.34 1.07
N VAL A 131 14.80 16.24 -0.15
CA VAL A 131 14.75 15.01 -0.94
C VAL A 131 16.12 14.35 -0.91
N LEU A 132 16.19 13.17 -0.32
CA LEU A 132 17.40 12.36 -0.27
C LEU A 132 17.32 11.22 -1.27
N VAL A 133 18.33 11.08 -2.11
CA VAL A 133 18.38 10.02 -3.12
C VAL A 133 19.57 9.11 -2.85
N ARG A 134 19.31 7.81 -2.70
CA ARG A 134 20.29 6.76 -2.47
C ARG A 134 19.97 5.56 -3.37
N ILE A 135 20.00 5.79 -4.67
CA ILE A 135 19.73 4.79 -5.70
C ILE A 135 21.04 4.32 -6.29
N ASN A 136 21.22 3.00 -6.34
CA ASN A 136 22.35 2.35 -6.98
C ASN A 136 21.86 1.45 -8.13
N LYS A 137 22.78 1.00 -8.98
CA LYS A 137 22.49 -0.04 -9.95
C LYS A 137 22.48 -1.41 -9.26
N GLN A 138 21.60 -2.30 -9.68
CA GLN A 138 21.50 -3.65 -9.14
C GLN A 138 22.83 -4.41 -9.29
N SER A 139 23.15 -5.24 -8.30
CA SER A 139 24.32 -6.11 -8.33
C SER A 139 24.31 -7.02 -9.56
N PRO A 140 25.45 -7.17 -10.26
CA PRO A 140 25.57 -8.09 -11.40
C PRO A 140 25.24 -9.55 -11.05
N ASP A 141 25.51 -9.97 -9.83
CA ASP A 141 25.25 -11.35 -9.37
C ASP A 141 23.75 -11.64 -9.30
N ILE A 142 22.97 -10.70 -8.77
CA ILE A 142 21.49 -10.81 -8.73
C ILE A 142 20.93 -10.75 -10.15
N ALA A 143 21.39 -9.80 -10.97
CA ALA A 143 20.97 -9.66 -12.35
C ALA A 143 21.24 -10.95 -13.17
N GLY A 144 22.40 -11.57 -12.98
CA GLY A 144 22.76 -12.84 -13.60
C GLY A 144 21.86 -14.01 -13.20
N GLY A 145 21.42 -14.02 -11.94
CA GLY A 145 20.49 -15.03 -11.44
C GLY A 145 19.06 -14.90 -11.97
N VAL A 146 18.60 -13.68 -12.18
CA VAL A 146 17.18 -13.38 -12.46
C VAL A 146 16.88 -13.26 -13.95
N HIS A 147 17.63 -12.45 -14.72
CA HIS A 147 17.24 -12.10 -16.09
C HIS A 147 18.33 -12.11 -17.14
N VAL A 148 19.61 -12.02 -16.78
CA VAL A 148 20.70 -11.95 -17.76
C VAL A 148 20.82 -13.27 -18.51
N GLY A 149 20.72 -13.20 -19.85
CA GLY A 149 20.85 -14.37 -20.74
C GLY A 149 19.65 -15.32 -20.72
N LYS A 150 18.51 -14.88 -20.21
CA LYS A 150 17.25 -15.64 -20.22
C LYS A 150 16.26 -15.05 -21.20
N ASP A 151 15.42 -15.92 -21.78
CA ASP A 151 14.26 -15.51 -22.56
C ASP A 151 13.19 -14.90 -21.64
N GLU A 152 12.31 -14.07 -22.19
CA GLU A 152 11.26 -13.36 -21.43
C GLU A 152 10.39 -14.29 -20.57
N MET A 153 10.13 -15.51 -21.06
CA MET A 153 9.34 -16.51 -20.33
C MET A 153 10.10 -17.23 -19.21
N ASP A 154 11.44 -17.11 -19.19
CA ASP A 154 12.30 -17.77 -18.24
C ASP A 154 12.87 -16.83 -17.17
N VAL A 155 12.44 -15.58 -17.19
CA VAL A 155 12.83 -14.57 -16.17
C VAL A 155 12.29 -15.00 -14.81
N GLY A 156 13.18 -15.12 -13.83
CA GLY A 156 12.85 -15.44 -12.46
C GLY A 156 12.30 -14.24 -11.67
N ALA A 157 11.67 -14.51 -10.55
CA ALA A 157 11.30 -13.47 -9.59
C ALA A 157 12.56 -12.83 -8.99
N GLY A 158 12.54 -11.53 -8.79
CA GLY A 158 13.64 -10.78 -8.16
C GLY A 158 13.77 -11.02 -6.67
N ASP A 159 12.68 -11.40 -6.02
CA ASP A 159 12.60 -11.68 -4.59
C ASP A 159 11.45 -12.66 -4.29
N GLN A 160 11.35 -13.07 -3.03
CA GLN A 160 10.20 -13.80 -2.52
C GLN A 160 8.96 -12.92 -2.56
N GLY A 161 7.81 -13.53 -2.80
CA GLY A 161 6.56 -12.79 -2.80
C GLY A 161 5.38 -13.66 -2.39
N ILE A 162 4.45 -13.04 -1.68
CA ILE A 162 3.13 -13.58 -1.43
C ILE A 162 2.11 -12.46 -1.60
N MET A 163 1.04 -12.73 -2.32
CA MET A 163 0.02 -11.73 -2.65
C MET A 163 -1.34 -12.25 -2.25
N PHE A 164 -2.15 -11.37 -1.67
CA PHE A 164 -3.53 -11.63 -1.33
C PHE A 164 -4.41 -10.63 -2.04
N GLY A 165 -5.48 -11.12 -2.65
CA GLY A 165 -6.52 -10.29 -3.25
C GLY A 165 -7.86 -10.60 -2.60
N TYR A 166 -8.67 -9.58 -2.41
CA TYR A 166 -10.05 -9.69 -1.96
C TYR A 166 -10.92 -8.70 -2.75
N ALA A 167 -12.08 -9.18 -3.20
CA ALA A 167 -13.09 -8.38 -3.88
C ALA A 167 -14.48 -8.70 -3.37
#